data_73685fb2c7018b2c84b812b07419312b
#
_entry.id   73685fb2c7018b2c84b812b07419312b
#
_cell.length_a   1.000
_cell.length_b   1.000
_cell.length_c   1.000
_cell.angle_alpha   90.00
_cell.angle_beta   90.00
_cell.angle_gamma   90.00
#
_symmetry.space_group_name_H-M   'P 1'
#
loop_
_entity.id
_entity.type
_entity.pdbx_description
1 polymer ?
#
loop_
_entity_poly.entity_id
_entity_poly.type
_entity_poly.pdbx_seq_one_letter_code
_entity_poly.pdbx_strand_id
1 'polypeptide(L)'
;RCPFPKDYTPRELEKCFGDFYEAFDSERYYDVLKKYNIPFNKPLGRLSRGNIMVVQMAFAFSYKSEVLFLDEPSAHLDSYAREELYELIGEYQDEGHIIFWSSHLMEELDKRADYVLAIKKGRQAYFGTKEELTERYHVVKGNRRQLDYMSKVMVGRRDEENFSMGLIDASEDY
;
A
#
# COMPACT_ATOMS: atom_id res chain seq x y z
N ARG A 1 -9.02 -1.90 -9.12
CA ARG A 1 -10.13 -1.57 -10.05
C ARG A 1 -11.23 -0.88 -9.27
N CYS A 2 -11.78 0.27 -9.74
CA CYS A 2 -12.86 0.97 -9.04
C CYS A 2 -14.08 0.04 -8.87
N PRO A 3 -14.57 -0.19 -7.63
CA PRO A 3 -15.72 -1.05 -7.38
C PRO A 3 -17.07 -0.37 -7.72
N PHE A 4 -17.06 0.95 -7.86
CA PHE A 4 -18.26 1.74 -8.09
C PHE A 4 -18.64 1.84 -9.57
N PRO A 5 -19.95 1.96 -9.90
CA PRO A 5 -20.39 2.18 -11.27
C PRO A 5 -19.82 3.50 -11.84
N LYS A 6 -19.37 3.46 -13.10
CA LYS A 6 -18.69 4.60 -13.75
C LYS A 6 -19.61 5.79 -14.06
N ASP A 7 -20.88 5.57 -14.18
CA ASP A 7 -21.93 6.55 -14.43
C ASP A 7 -22.38 7.29 -13.16
N TYR A 8 -22.06 6.76 -11.99
CA TYR A 8 -22.35 7.42 -10.73
C TYR A 8 -21.42 8.61 -10.48
N THR A 9 -21.99 9.67 -9.92
CA THR A 9 -21.25 10.81 -9.38
C THR A 9 -20.85 10.56 -7.93
N PRO A 10 -19.84 11.26 -7.37
CA PRO A 10 -19.54 11.18 -5.93
C PRO A 10 -20.74 11.41 -5.03
N ARG A 11 -21.65 12.33 -5.41
CA ARG A 11 -22.90 12.59 -4.67
C ARG A 11 -23.88 11.42 -4.71
N GLU A 12 -23.98 10.74 -5.83
CA GLU A 12 -24.83 9.55 -5.95
C GLU A 12 -24.26 8.36 -5.21
N LEU A 13 -22.92 8.24 -5.14
CA LEU A 13 -22.28 7.21 -4.32
C LEU A 13 -22.64 7.34 -2.84
N GLU A 14 -22.51 8.54 -2.30
CA GLU A 14 -22.88 8.80 -0.90
C GLU A 14 -24.34 8.47 -0.65
N LYS A 15 -25.26 8.94 -1.50
CA LYS A 15 -26.69 8.65 -1.36
C LYS A 15 -27.06 7.17 -1.51
N CYS A 16 -26.41 6.45 -2.41
CA CYS A 16 -26.77 5.05 -2.72
C CYS A 16 -26.10 4.05 -1.80
N PHE A 17 -24.91 4.36 -1.30
CA PHE A 17 -24.10 3.42 -0.55
C PHE A 17 -23.80 3.86 0.88
N GLY A 18 -23.82 5.16 1.19
CA GLY A 18 -23.61 5.67 2.53
C GLY A 18 -24.61 5.13 3.54
N ASP A 19 -25.88 5.09 3.16
CA ASP A 19 -26.99 4.60 4.02
C ASP A 19 -26.88 3.11 4.40
N PHE A 20 -26.04 2.32 3.71
CA PHE A 20 -25.78 0.93 4.11
C PHE A 20 -24.88 0.82 5.34
N TYR A 21 -24.27 1.91 5.77
CA TYR A 21 -23.32 1.95 6.88
C TYR A 21 -23.82 2.92 7.94
N GLU A 22 -24.27 2.41 9.08
CA GLU A 22 -24.85 3.20 10.18
C GLU A 22 -23.94 4.34 10.69
N ALA A 23 -22.63 4.20 10.51
CA ALA A 23 -21.64 5.17 10.98
C ALA A 23 -21.01 6.00 9.83
N PHE A 24 -21.62 6.04 8.64
CA PHE A 24 -21.07 6.79 7.53
C PHE A 24 -21.07 8.30 7.81
N ASP A 25 -19.92 8.91 7.72
CA ASP A 25 -19.68 10.34 7.96
C ASP A 25 -19.69 11.11 6.63
N SER A 26 -20.88 11.61 6.25
CA SER A 26 -21.04 12.39 5.02
C SER A 26 -20.26 13.69 5.04
N GLU A 27 -20.08 14.34 6.19
CA GLU A 27 -19.30 15.58 6.31
C GLU A 27 -17.85 15.31 5.97
N ARG A 28 -17.24 14.29 6.58
CA ARG A 28 -15.87 13.85 6.27
C ARG A 28 -15.71 13.49 4.79
N TYR A 29 -16.67 12.76 4.22
CA TYR A 29 -16.65 12.41 2.80
C TYR A 29 -16.51 13.64 1.91
N TYR A 30 -17.38 14.62 2.10
CA TYR A 30 -17.35 15.83 1.29
C TYR A 30 -16.14 16.73 1.59
N ASP A 31 -15.61 16.73 2.80
CA ASP A 31 -14.44 17.52 3.15
C ASP A 31 -13.17 16.99 2.46
N VAL A 32 -12.99 15.67 2.40
CA VAL A 32 -11.92 15.06 1.59
C VAL A 32 -12.10 15.42 0.11
N LEU A 33 -13.30 15.29 -0.44
CA LEU A 33 -13.54 15.64 -1.84
C LEU A 33 -13.27 17.13 -2.14
N LYS A 34 -13.63 18.04 -1.24
CA LYS A 34 -13.34 19.48 -1.36
C LYS A 34 -11.83 19.76 -1.31
N LYS A 35 -11.12 19.15 -0.35
CA LYS A 35 -9.67 19.30 -0.19
C LYS A 35 -8.91 19.01 -1.49
N TYR A 36 -9.32 17.94 -2.20
CA TYR A 36 -8.71 17.52 -3.46
C TYR A 36 -9.43 18.06 -4.71
N ASN A 37 -10.31 19.04 -4.59
CA ASN A 37 -11.05 19.68 -5.67
C ASN A 37 -11.83 18.69 -6.55
N ILE A 38 -12.39 17.63 -5.97
CA ILE A 38 -13.18 16.65 -6.71
C ILE A 38 -14.58 17.15 -6.98
N PRO A 39 -15.04 17.23 -8.24
CA PRO A 39 -16.38 17.67 -8.56
C PRO A 39 -17.45 16.65 -8.16
N PHE A 40 -18.38 17.01 -7.30
CA PHE A 40 -19.40 16.12 -6.72
C PHE A 40 -20.43 15.58 -7.72
N ASN A 41 -20.65 16.34 -8.82
CA ASN A 41 -21.70 16.04 -9.79
C ASN A 41 -21.14 15.52 -11.13
N LYS A 42 -19.86 15.19 -11.20
CA LYS A 42 -19.23 14.65 -12.39
C LYS A 42 -19.14 13.13 -12.30
N PRO A 43 -19.64 12.37 -13.29
CA PRO A 43 -19.57 10.91 -13.29
C PRO A 43 -18.12 10.40 -13.13
N LEU A 44 -17.94 9.31 -12.35
CA LEU A 44 -16.62 8.71 -12.11
C LEU A 44 -15.88 8.36 -13.40
N GLY A 45 -16.60 7.88 -14.42
CA GLY A 45 -16.00 7.55 -15.72
C GLY A 45 -15.38 8.74 -16.47
N ARG A 46 -15.65 9.99 -16.01
CA ARG A 46 -15.09 11.23 -16.57
C ARG A 46 -14.03 11.86 -15.66
N LEU A 47 -13.71 11.24 -14.54
CA LEU A 47 -12.64 11.66 -13.64
C LEU A 47 -11.30 11.03 -14.06
N SER A 48 -10.19 11.67 -13.66
CA SER A 48 -8.86 11.05 -13.76
C SER A 48 -8.76 9.83 -12.84
N ARG A 49 -7.76 8.97 -13.06
CA ARG A 49 -7.51 7.82 -12.16
C ARG A 49 -7.20 8.27 -10.73
N GLY A 50 -6.41 9.33 -10.56
CA GLY A 50 -6.13 9.93 -9.26
C GLY A 50 -7.41 10.40 -8.58
N ASN A 51 -8.26 11.17 -9.28
CA ASN A 51 -9.52 11.64 -8.73
C ASN A 51 -10.46 10.48 -8.33
N ILE A 52 -10.50 9.40 -9.12
CA ILE A 52 -11.27 8.19 -8.75
C ILE A 52 -10.70 7.56 -7.47
N MET A 53 -9.38 7.49 -7.35
CA MET A 53 -8.72 7.01 -6.13
C MET A 53 -9.11 7.86 -4.92
N VAL A 54 -9.04 9.19 -5.02
CA VAL A 54 -9.45 10.10 -3.93
C VAL A 54 -10.92 9.84 -3.54
N VAL A 55 -11.84 9.67 -4.49
CA VAL A 55 -13.25 9.33 -4.19
C VAL A 55 -13.36 8.02 -3.44
N GLN A 56 -12.61 6.99 -3.85
CA GLN A 56 -12.61 5.69 -3.16
C GLN A 56 -12.07 5.78 -1.73
N MET A 57 -10.99 6.51 -1.54
CA MET A 57 -10.39 6.71 -0.21
C MET A 57 -11.31 7.56 0.68
N ALA A 58 -11.87 8.66 0.15
CA ALA A 58 -12.85 9.47 0.88
C ALA A 58 -14.03 8.62 1.35
N PHE A 59 -14.54 7.75 0.49
CA PHE A 59 -15.63 6.85 0.83
C PHE A 59 -15.22 5.84 1.90
N ALA A 60 -14.03 5.21 1.76
CA ALA A 60 -13.52 4.23 2.72
C ALA A 60 -13.25 4.86 4.11
N PHE A 61 -12.70 6.06 4.17
CA PHE A 61 -12.39 6.76 5.41
C PHE A 61 -13.62 7.32 6.14
N SER A 62 -14.76 7.38 5.44
CA SER A 62 -16.02 7.87 6.02
C SER A 62 -16.77 6.83 6.85
N TYR A 63 -16.28 5.59 6.95
CA TYR A 63 -16.91 4.54 7.76
C TYR A 63 -16.38 4.46 9.16
N LYS A 64 -15.58 5.18 9.73
CA LYS A 64 -15.04 5.01 11.10
C LYS A 64 -14.56 3.57 11.39
N SER A 65 -14.00 2.89 10.38
CA SER A 65 -13.44 1.56 10.56
C SER A 65 -12.12 1.63 11.34
N GLU A 66 -11.94 0.75 12.32
CA GLU A 66 -10.68 0.66 13.06
C GLU A 66 -9.53 0.17 12.16
N VAL A 67 -9.86 -0.65 11.18
CA VAL A 67 -8.90 -1.30 10.28
C VAL A 67 -9.34 -1.17 8.84
N LEU A 68 -8.42 -0.76 7.96
CA LEU A 68 -8.65 -0.63 6.53
C LEU A 68 -7.68 -1.52 5.74
N PHE A 69 -8.21 -2.26 4.77
CA PHE A 69 -7.42 -3.08 3.85
C PHE A 69 -7.38 -2.44 2.47
N LEU A 70 -6.19 -2.14 1.99
CA LEU A 70 -5.93 -1.53 0.69
C LEU A 70 -5.12 -2.48 -0.19
N ASP A 71 -5.73 -2.94 -1.27
CA ASP A 71 -5.05 -3.83 -2.22
C ASP A 71 -4.48 -3.03 -3.38
N GLU A 72 -3.14 -2.91 -3.41
CA GLU A 72 -2.37 -2.17 -4.42
C GLU A 72 -2.94 -0.76 -4.73
N PRO A 73 -3.23 0.10 -3.74
CA PRO A 73 -3.96 1.34 -3.95
C PRO A 73 -3.20 2.36 -4.81
N SER A 74 -1.89 2.30 -4.84
CA SER A 74 -1.00 3.16 -5.63
C SER A 74 -0.77 2.68 -7.06
N ALA A 75 -1.24 1.48 -7.39
CA ALA A 75 -1.03 0.89 -8.72
C ALA A 75 -1.64 1.77 -9.81
N HIS A 76 -0.85 2.05 -10.87
CA HIS A 76 -1.26 2.85 -12.01
C HIS A 76 -1.56 4.33 -11.73
N LEU A 77 -1.17 4.86 -10.57
CA LEU A 77 -1.17 6.28 -10.29
C LEU A 77 0.13 6.94 -10.80
N ASP A 78 0.02 8.16 -11.29
CA ASP A 78 1.19 9.00 -11.50
C ASP A 78 1.78 9.48 -10.17
N SER A 79 2.93 10.13 -10.21
CA SER A 79 3.63 10.55 -9.00
C SER A 79 2.82 11.53 -8.14
N TYR A 80 2.06 12.42 -8.77
CA TYR A 80 1.25 13.41 -8.06
C TYR A 80 0.08 12.74 -7.32
N ALA A 81 -0.70 11.92 -8.01
CA ALA A 81 -1.83 11.19 -7.41
C ALA A 81 -1.37 10.19 -6.33
N ARG A 82 -0.13 9.71 -6.44
CA ARG A 82 0.46 8.83 -5.43
C ARG A 82 0.80 9.60 -4.15
N GLU A 83 1.34 10.79 -4.25
CA GLU A 83 1.57 11.64 -3.06
C GLU A 83 0.24 12.03 -2.39
N GLU A 84 -0.80 12.39 -3.15
CA GLU A 84 -2.14 12.63 -2.62
C GLU A 84 -2.68 11.41 -1.84
N LEU A 85 -2.48 10.19 -2.37
CA LEU A 85 -2.85 8.96 -1.67
C LEU A 85 -2.08 8.81 -0.35
N TYR A 86 -0.79 9.07 -0.35
CA TYR A 86 0.05 8.95 0.86
C TYR A 86 -0.32 9.96 1.94
N GLU A 87 -0.66 11.20 1.55
CA GLU A 87 -1.17 12.20 2.48
C GLU A 87 -2.47 11.74 3.13
N LEU A 88 -3.43 11.25 2.33
CA LEU A 88 -4.70 10.72 2.82
C LEU A 88 -4.53 9.54 3.78
N ILE A 89 -3.63 8.61 3.45
CA ILE A 89 -3.30 7.48 4.31
C ILE A 89 -2.68 7.94 5.63
N GLY A 90 -1.72 8.88 5.56
CA GLY A 90 -1.08 9.43 6.76
C GLY A 90 -2.06 10.13 7.69
N GLU A 91 -2.96 10.96 7.17
CA GLU A 91 -4.01 11.60 7.96
C GLU A 91 -4.91 10.58 8.68
N TYR A 92 -5.24 9.49 8.00
CA TYR A 92 -6.08 8.45 8.58
C TYR A 92 -5.34 7.64 9.66
N GLN A 93 -4.03 7.42 9.49
CA GLN A 93 -3.18 6.80 10.52
C GLN A 93 -3.02 7.71 11.75
N ASP A 94 -2.84 9.02 11.55
CA ASP A 94 -2.70 9.99 12.64
C ASP A 94 -3.95 10.08 13.53
N GLU A 95 -5.11 9.70 12.99
CA GLU A 95 -6.37 9.56 13.73
C GLU A 95 -6.45 8.25 14.55
N GLY A 96 -5.44 7.38 14.49
CA GLY A 96 -5.34 6.13 15.24
C GLY A 96 -5.90 4.90 14.54
N HIS A 97 -6.15 4.97 13.24
CA HIS A 97 -6.61 3.82 12.45
C HIS A 97 -5.46 2.93 11.98
N ILE A 98 -5.74 1.65 11.81
CA ILE A 98 -4.78 0.66 11.30
C ILE A 98 -5.02 0.46 9.80
N ILE A 99 -3.93 0.50 9.02
CA ILE A 99 -4.00 0.27 7.58
C ILE A 99 -3.16 -0.95 7.20
N PHE A 100 -3.80 -1.93 6.56
CA PHE A 100 -3.13 -3.00 5.84
C PHE A 100 -3.07 -2.64 4.36
N TRP A 101 -1.88 -2.51 3.85
CA TRP A 101 -1.64 -2.07 2.49
C TRP A 101 -0.77 -3.07 1.74
N SER A 102 -1.29 -3.66 0.64
CA SER A 102 -0.47 -4.48 -0.25
C SER A 102 0.24 -3.61 -1.28
N SER A 103 1.52 -3.85 -1.51
CA SER A 103 2.30 -3.22 -2.56
C SER A 103 3.43 -4.13 -3.05
N HIS A 104 3.81 -3.96 -4.31
CA HIS A 104 5.02 -4.54 -4.89
C HIS A 104 6.16 -3.50 -5.02
N LEU A 105 5.93 -2.26 -4.61
CA LEU A 105 6.89 -1.16 -4.67
C LEU A 105 7.70 -1.07 -3.36
N MET A 106 8.97 -1.46 -3.41
CA MET A 106 9.84 -1.44 -2.23
C MET A 106 9.99 -0.04 -1.61
N GLU A 107 9.93 1.02 -2.42
CA GLU A 107 9.99 2.40 -1.94
C GLU A 107 8.83 2.77 -1.02
N GLU A 108 7.64 2.23 -1.26
CA GLU A 108 6.46 2.45 -0.40
C GLU A 108 6.66 1.81 0.96
N LEU A 109 7.14 0.56 0.95
CA LEU A 109 7.46 -0.19 2.16
C LEU A 109 8.53 0.54 2.97
N ASP A 110 9.60 1.00 2.33
CA ASP A 110 10.72 1.66 3.00
C ASP A 110 10.30 2.99 3.66
N LYS A 111 9.45 3.77 3.01
CA LYS A 111 9.07 5.11 3.46
C LYS A 111 7.85 5.14 4.39
N ARG A 112 6.97 4.14 4.33
CA ARG A 112 5.61 4.23 4.89
C ARG A 112 5.20 3.10 5.82
N ALA A 113 5.89 1.96 5.79
CA ALA A 113 5.51 0.82 6.60
C ALA A 113 6.20 0.86 7.98
N ASP A 114 5.42 0.62 9.03
CA ASP A 114 5.95 0.32 10.38
C ASP A 114 6.25 -1.18 10.48
N TYR A 115 5.35 -2.01 9.95
CA TYR A 115 5.46 -3.47 9.93
C TYR A 115 5.42 -4.01 8.51
N VAL A 116 6.13 -5.10 8.28
CA VAL A 116 6.20 -5.79 7.01
C VAL A 116 5.69 -7.21 7.14
N LEU A 117 4.72 -7.57 6.29
CA LEU A 117 4.28 -8.94 6.10
C LEU A 117 4.69 -9.41 4.70
N ALA A 118 5.69 -10.27 4.60
CA ALA A 118 6.06 -10.89 3.34
C ALA A 118 5.36 -12.23 3.15
N ILE A 119 4.72 -12.41 1.99
CA ILE A 119 4.00 -13.64 1.63
C ILE A 119 4.68 -14.29 0.43
N LYS A 120 4.97 -15.59 0.53
CA LYS A 120 5.54 -16.39 -0.55
C LYS A 120 4.77 -17.72 -0.70
N LYS A 121 4.28 -17.99 -1.89
CA LYS A 121 3.51 -19.22 -2.19
C LYS A 121 2.34 -19.47 -1.20
N GLY A 122 1.61 -18.41 -0.84
CA GLY A 122 0.48 -18.50 0.08
C GLY A 122 0.85 -18.74 1.56
N ARG A 123 2.11 -18.59 1.93
CA ARG A 123 2.59 -18.72 3.32
C ARG A 123 3.30 -17.45 3.76
N GLN A 124 3.19 -17.13 5.04
CA GLN A 124 3.98 -16.08 5.66
C GLN A 124 5.47 -16.45 5.58
N ALA A 125 6.25 -15.59 4.93
CA ALA A 125 7.70 -15.72 4.86
C ALA A 125 8.40 -14.85 5.91
N TYR A 126 7.80 -13.70 6.23
CA TYR A 126 8.27 -12.78 7.27
C TYR A 126 7.08 -12.01 7.85
N PHE A 127 7.15 -11.67 9.13
CA PHE A 127 6.33 -10.66 9.79
C PHE A 127 7.13 -10.06 10.94
N GLY A 128 7.23 -8.72 10.93
CA GLY A 128 7.97 -7.96 11.94
C GLY A 128 8.06 -6.49 11.55
N THR A 129 8.80 -5.70 12.32
CA THR A 129 9.05 -4.31 11.98
C THR A 129 9.98 -4.19 10.76
N LYS A 130 9.96 -3.02 10.14
CA LYS A 130 10.88 -2.72 9.03
C LYS A 130 12.34 -2.72 9.51
N GLU A 131 12.59 -2.19 10.71
CA GLU A 131 13.90 -2.16 11.33
C GLU A 131 14.43 -3.58 11.54
N GLU A 132 13.65 -4.48 12.16
CA GLU A 132 14.02 -5.89 12.35
C GLU A 132 14.30 -6.59 11.01
N LEU A 133 13.52 -6.28 9.95
CA LEU A 133 13.75 -6.84 8.64
C LEU A 133 15.13 -6.44 8.07
N THR A 134 15.49 -5.17 8.19
CA THR A 134 16.75 -4.62 7.65
C THR A 134 17.96 -5.00 8.49
N GLU A 135 17.81 -5.17 9.79
CA GLU A 135 18.87 -5.66 10.68
C GLU A 135 19.12 -7.18 10.51
N ARG A 136 18.05 -7.92 10.27
CA ARG A 136 18.11 -9.38 10.16
C ARG A 136 18.61 -9.86 8.79
N TYR A 137 18.18 -9.23 7.70
CA TYR A 137 18.48 -9.72 6.37
C TYR A 137 19.43 -8.80 5.61
N HIS A 138 20.56 -9.36 5.18
CA HIS A 138 21.54 -8.64 4.41
C HIS A 138 21.71 -9.23 3.00
N VAL A 139 21.83 -8.35 2.01
CA VAL A 139 22.10 -8.73 0.64
C VAL A 139 23.59 -8.61 0.37
N VAL A 140 24.22 -9.74 0.02
CA VAL A 140 25.62 -9.77 -0.46
C VAL A 140 25.64 -9.90 -1.96
N LYS A 141 26.54 -9.19 -2.62
CA LYS A 141 26.71 -9.18 -4.06
C LYS A 141 28.14 -9.55 -4.43
N GLY A 142 28.31 -10.45 -5.38
CA GLY A 142 29.62 -10.89 -5.82
C GLY A 142 29.54 -11.71 -7.10
N ASN A 143 30.65 -12.34 -7.50
CA ASN A 143 30.66 -13.32 -8.58
C ASN A 143 30.16 -14.70 -8.07
N ARG A 144 29.82 -15.61 -8.99
CA ARG A 144 29.30 -16.94 -8.66
C ARG A 144 30.20 -17.70 -7.69
N ARG A 145 31.53 -17.67 -7.92
CA ARG A 145 32.49 -18.39 -7.06
C ARG A 145 32.50 -17.84 -5.62
N GLN A 146 32.44 -16.53 -5.47
CA GLN A 146 32.42 -15.90 -4.17
C GLN A 146 31.16 -16.32 -3.38
N LEU A 147 30.00 -16.34 -4.05
CA LEU A 147 28.76 -16.75 -3.40
C LEU A 147 28.71 -18.27 -3.14
N ASP A 148 29.35 -19.08 -3.96
CA ASP A 148 29.46 -20.53 -3.69
C ASP A 148 30.13 -20.83 -2.34
N TYR A 149 31.14 -20.07 -1.94
CA TYR A 149 31.77 -20.19 -0.61
C TYR A 149 30.84 -19.83 0.53
N MET A 150 29.88 -18.93 0.29
CA MET A 150 28.90 -18.47 1.28
C MET A 150 27.59 -19.26 1.25
N SER A 151 27.49 -20.29 0.42
CA SER A 151 26.23 -21.02 0.17
C SER A 151 25.58 -21.59 1.43
N LYS A 152 26.37 -21.91 2.46
CA LYS A 152 25.88 -22.46 3.73
C LYS A 152 25.15 -21.45 4.61
N VAL A 153 25.47 -20.17 4.46
CA VAL A 153 24.94 -19.07 5.28
C VAL A 153 23.86 -18.28 4.55
N MET A 154 23.58 -18.62 3.29
CA MET A 154 22.56 -17.93 2.49
C MET A 154 21.21 -18.64 2.61
N VAL A 155 20.16 -17.86 2.91
CA VAL A 155 18.75 -18.28 2.91
C VAL A 155 18.10 -18.11 1.55
N GLY A 156 18.73 -17.38 0.64
CA GLY A 156 18.28 -17.19 -0.73
C GLY A 156 19.41 -16.77 -1.67
N ARG A 157 19.29 -17.10 -2.97
CA ARG A 157 20.25 -16.73 -3.99
C ARG A 157 19.55 -16.37 -5.29
N ARG A 158 20.10 -15.40 -5.99
CA ARG A 158 19.71 -15.01 -7.36
C ARG A 158 20.95 -14.78 -8.19
N ASP A 159 21.06 -15.50 -9.31
CA ASP A 159 22.16 -15.35 -10.28
C ASP A 159 21.66 -14.52 -11.47
N GLU A 160 22.42 -13.48 -11.80
CA GLU A 160 22.26 -12.63 -12.97
C GLU A 160 23.41 -12.89 -13.96
N GLU A 161 23.38 -12.28 -15.15
CA GLU A 161 24.41 -12.50 -16.18
C GLU A 161 25.81 -12.11 -15.69
N ASN A 162 25.94 -10.97 -15.01
CA ASN A 162 27.24 -10.37 -14.66
C ASN A 162 27.58 -10.46 -13.16
N PHE A 163 26.63 -10.86 -12.31
CA PHE A 163 26.83 -10.97 -10.87
C PHE A 163 25.83 -11.95 -10.24
N SER A 164 26.08 -12.31 -9.01
CA SER A 164 25.15 -13.09 -8.20
C SER A 164 24.84 -12.33 -6.91
N MET A 165 23.64 -12.52 -6.36
CA MET A 165 23.22 -11.97 -5.08
C MET A 165 22.84 -13.11 -4.15
N GLY A 166 23.23 -12.98 -2.88
CA GLY A 166 22.83 -13.86 -1.80
C GLY A 166 22.10 -13.09 -0.72
N LEU A 167 21.10 -13.71 -0.11
CA LEU A 167 20.42 -13.19 1.08
C LEU A 167 20.92 -13.96 2.28
N ILE A 168 21.42 -13.24 3.28
CA ILE A 168 21.93 -13.79 4.54
C ILE A 168 20.93 -13.43 5.64
N ASP A 169 20.60 -14.38 6.52
CA ASP A 169 19.86 -14.15 7.76
C ASP A 169 20.88 -13.97 8.90
N ALA A 170 21.05 -12.74 9.39
CA ALA A 170 22.02 -12.43 10.43
C ALA A 170 21.59 -12.88 11.86
N SER A 171 20.38 -13.43 12.00
CA SER A 171 19.93 -13.98 13.29
C SER A 171 20.46 -15.40 13.56
N GLU A 172 21.04 -16.05 12.57
CA GLU A 172 21.70 -17.34 12.74
C GLU A 172 23.17 -17.11 13.11
N ASP A 173 23.57 -17.57 14.31
CA ASP A 173 24.99 -17.63 14.72
C ASP A 173 25.70 -18.66 13.84
N TYR A 174 26.70 -18.22 13.05
CA TYR A 174 27.49 -19.05 12.15
C TYR A 174 28.82 -19.46 12.76
#